data_bf86ce1534d76d8756efb6d492364476
#
_entry.id   bf86ce1534d76d8756efb6d492364476
#
_cell.length_a   1.000
_cell.length_b   1.000
_cell.length_c   1.000
_cell.angle_alpha   90.00
_cell.angle_beta   90.00
_cell.angle_gamma   90.00
#
_symmetry.space_group_name_H-M   'P 1'
#
loop_
_entity.id
_entity.type
_entity.pdbx_description
1 polymer ?
#
loop_
_entity_poly.entity_id
_entity_poly.type
_entity_poly.pdbx_seq_one_letter_code
_entity_poly.pdbx_strand_id
1 'polypeptide(L)'
;IYTATTGRKRAPDQDVISYLIIQSFEPGTITPEDANKLGYKLAMEFTGGEHQFIVATHVDKKHIHNHIEFNSTALDCSHKFNNVKNSFLPLRKANDRICQEFGLNIIEEPQEKGKHYVEWAAEKTGKSWKNLLRKNIDRILPTVKTFDEFLEAMRQEGYEVVQSKKILKFLSQYLSLIHI
;
A
#
# COMPACT_ATOMS: atom_id res chain seq x y z
N ILE A 1 9.97 -20.78 22.45
CA ILE A 1 8.92 -21.80 22.64
C ILE A 1 8.70 -22.58 21.35
N TYR A 2 8.40 -21.94 20.20
CA TYR A 2 8.16 -22.63 18.91
C TYR A 2 9.30 -23.59 18.52
N THR A 3 10.55 -23.16 18.64
CA THR A 3 11.72 -24.02 18.35
C THR A 3 11.81 -25.22 19.28
N ALA A 4 11.45 -25.04 20.56
CA ALA A 4 11.46 -26.15 21.53
C ALA A 4 10.37 -27.18 21.21
N THR A 5 9.20 -26.73 20.72
CA THR A 5 8.07 -27.60 20.38
C THR A 5 8.25 -28.32 19.06
N THR A 6 8.75 -27.62 18.02
CA THR A 6 8.80 -28.14 16.64
C THR A 6 10.19 -28.63 16.22
N GLY A 7 11.24 -28.30 16.99
CA GLY A 7 12.65 -28.56 16.65
C GLY A 7 13.17 -27.76 15.44
N ARG A 8 12.33 -26.91 14.83
CA ARG A 8 12.69 -26.12 13.65
C ARG A 8 13.41 -24.84 14.05
N LYS A 9 14.62 -24.64 13.54
CA LYS A 9 15.40 -23.40 13.68
C LYS A 9 15.34 -22.64 12.35
N ARG A 10 15.05 -21.34 12.42
CA ARG A 10 15.23 -20.41 11.28
C ARG A 10 16.42 -19.50 11.59
N ALA A 11 17.08 -19.00 10.56
CA ALA A 11 18.06 -17.94 10.73
C ALA A 11 17.36 -16.70 11.34
N PRO A 12 17.99 -15.97 12.28
CA PRO A 12 17.36 -14.85 12.98
C PRO A 12 16.82 -13.77 12.04
N ASP A 13 17.47 -13.55 10.91
CA ASP A 13 17.08 -12.62 9.84
C ASP A 13 15.88 -13.08 8.99
N GLN A 14 15.51 -14.35 9.08
CA GLN A 14 14.40 -14.97 8.34
C GLN A 14 13.22 -15.35 9.24
N ASP A 15 13.34 -15.10 10.54
CA ASP A 15 12.30 -15.48 11.49
C ASP A 15 11.33 -14.32 11.75
N VAL A 16 10.21 -14.32 11.03
CA VAL A 16 9.13 -13.37 11.28
C VAL A 16 8.51 -13.65 12.65
N ILE A 17 8.49 -12.65 13.53
CA ILE A 17 7.98 -12.76 14.91
C ILE A 17 6.50 -12.40 14.95
N SER A 18 6.11 -11.30 14.27
CA SER A 18 4.75 -10.80 14.21
C SER A 18 4.40 -10.26 12.83
N TYR A 19 3.12 -10.03 12.60
CA TYR A 19 2.57 -9.38 11.43
C TYR A 19 1.73 -8.18 11.86
N LEU A 20 1.77 -7.11 11.08
CA LEU A 20 0.97 -5.92 11.28
C LEU A 20 -0.04 -5.77 10.12
N ILE A 21 -1.32 -5.58 10.48
CA ILE A 21 -2.39 -5.18 9.58
C ILE A 21 -2.80 -3.76 9.95
N ILE A 22 -2.93 -2.88 8.95
CA ILE A 22 -3.49 -1.54 9.13
C ILE A 22 -4.86 -1.52 8.45
N GLN A 23 -5.91 -1.29 9.25
CA GLN A 23 -7.29 -1.15 8.78
C GLN A 23 -7.72 0.31 8.96
N SER A 24 -8.06 0.99 7.87
CA SER A 24 -8.44 2.41 7.89
C SER A 24 -9.88 2.60 7.43
N PHE A 25 -10.57 3.56 8.04
CA PHE A 25 -11.97 3.86 7.78
C PHE A 25 -12.13 5.26 7.17
N GLU A 26 -13.17 5.45 6.41
CA GLU A 26 -13.52 6.76 5.87
C GLU A 26 -13.85 7.74 7.02
N PRO A 27 -13.36 8.99 6.97
CA PRO A 27 -13.63 9.97 8.04
C PRO A 27 -15.12 10.16 8.31
N GLY A 28 -15.50 10.07 9.58
CA GLY A 28 -16.88 10.31 10.04
C GLY A 28 -17.86 9.16 9.83
N THR A 29 -17.39 8.00 9.34
CA THR A 29 -18.28 6.85 9.08
C THR A 29 -18.38 5.85 10.24
N ILE A 30 -17.49 5.91 11.21
CA ILE A 30 -17.42 4.92 12.30
C ILE A 30 -16.97 5.57 13.61
N THR A 31 -17.41 5.01 14.73
CA THR A 31 -16.90 5.37 16.07
C THR A 31 -15.63 4.61 16.41
N PRO A 32 -14.76 5.12 17.32
CA PRO A 32 -13.57 4.40 17.75
C PRO A 32 -13.87 3.01 18.34
N GLU A 33 -14.96 2.91 19.09
CA GLU A 33 -15.40 1.67 19.74
C GLU A 33 -15.81 0.62 18.71
N ASP A 34 -16.54 1.02 17.67
CA ASP A 34 -16.97 0.11 16.62
C ASP A 34 -15.80 -0.24 15.71
N ALA A 35 -14.90 0.70 15.41
CA ALA A 35 -13.66 0.41 14.69
C ALA A 35 -12.83 -0.65 15.41
N ASN A 36 -12.70 -0.56 16.74
CA ASN A 36 -12.00 -1.56 17.55
C ASN A 36 -12.67 -2.94 17.46
N LYS A 37 -14.01 -3.02 17.57
CA LYS A 37 -14.77 -4.27 17.40
C LYS A 37 -14.56 -4.89 16.02
N LEU A 38 -14.56 -4.06 14.95
CA LEU A 38 -14.29 -4.56 13.60
C LEU A 38 -12.87 -5.10 13.49
N GLY A 39 -11.89 -4.40 14.04
CA GLY A 39 -10.50 -4.85 14.09
C GLY A 39 -10.36 -6.19 14.81
N TYR A 40 -11.02 -6.35 15.94
CA TYR A 40 -11.04 -7.60 16.69
C TYR A 40 -11.65 -8.75 15.86
N LYS A 41 -12.80 -8.50 15.23
CA LYS A 41 -13.49 -9.48 14.38
C LYS A 41 -12.63 -9.90 13.20
N LEU A 42 -11.97 -8.93 12.55
CA LEU A 42 -11.05 -9.19 11.44
C LEU A 42 -9.85 -10.02 11.89
N ALA A 43 -9.25 -9.70 13.05
CA ALA A 43 -8.12 -10.45 13.60
C ALA A 43 -8.50 -11.90 13.89
N MET A 44 -9.62 -12.11 14.57
CA MET A 44 -10.14 -13.45 14.89
C MET A 44 -10.36 -14.29 13.64
N GLU A 45 -10.99 -13.72 12.63
CA GLU A 45 -11.28 -14.43 11.38
C GLU A 45 -10.02 -14.72 10.58
N PHE A 46 -9.16 -13.71 10.40
CA PHE A 46 -7.96 -13.86 9.58
C PHE A 46 -6.92 -14.81 10.17
N THR A 47 -6.82 -14.85 11.49
CA THR A 47 -5.90 -15.75 12.21
C THR A 47 -6.55 -17.10 12.57
N GLY A 48 -7.84 -17.28 12.27
CA GLY A 48 -8.60 -18.45 12.70
C GLY A 48 -8.75 -18.56 14.22
N GLY A 49 -8.44 -17.48 14.98
CA GLY A 49 -8.39 -17.49 16.43
C GLY A 49 -7.20 -18.27 17.03
N GLU A 50 -6.29 -18.74 16.19
CA GLU A 50 -5.15 -19.57 16.61
C GLU A 50 -3.90 -18.76 16.99
N HIS A 51 -3.91 -17.44 16.78
CA HIS A 51 -2.79 -16.57 17.08
C HIS A 51 -3.16 -15.49 18.09
N GLN A 52 -2.24 -15.21 19.01
CA GLN A 52 -2.37 -14.07 19.91
C GLN A 52 -2.27 -12.77 19.11
N PHE A 53 -3.16 -11.82 19.38
CA PHE A 53 -3.17 -10.52 18.73
C PHE A 53 -3.58 -9.38 19.67
N ILE A 54 -3.25 -8.16 19.25
CA ILE A 54 -3.69 -6.92 19.86
C ILE A 54 -4.29 -6.01 18.78
N VAL A 55 -5.32 -5.26 19.15
CA VAL A 55 -5.94 -4.23 18.31
C VAL A 55 -5.82 -2.88 19.00
N ALA A 56 -5.10 -1.96 18.38
CA ALA A 56 -4.96 -0.58 18.83
C ALA A 56 -5.69 0.34 17.85
N THR A 57 -6.74 1.02 18.32
CA THR A 57 -7.49 1.99 17.51
C THR A 57 -6.94 3.38 17.73
N HIS A 58 -6.54 4.03 16.65
CA HIS A 58 -5.95 5.35 16.63
C HIS A 58 -6.95 6.40 16.14
N VAL A 59 -7.01 7.53 16.86
CA VAL A 59 -7.90 8.67 16.61
C VAL A 59 -7.14 9.98 16.42
N ASP A 60 -5.83 9.91 16.32
CA ASP A 60 -4.92 11.05 16.21
C ASP A 60 -4.93 11.72 14.83
N LYS A 61 -5.57 11.09 13.84
CA LYS A 61 -5.65 11.58 12.46
C LYS A 61 -7.10 11.90 12.07
N LYS A 62 -7.27 12.49 10.89
CA LYS A 62 -8.60 12.80 10.34
C LYS A 62 -9.48 11.57 10.10
N HIS A 63 -8.88 10.38 10.06
CA HIS A 63 -9.58 9.11 9.89
C HIS A 63 -9.20 8.14 11.01
N ILE A 64 -10.17 7.37 11.47
CA ILE A 64 -9.95 6.31 12.44
C ILE A 64 -9.25 5.14 11.74
N HIS A 65 -8.27 4.55 12.41
CA HIS A 65 -7.57 3.39 11.89
C HIS A 65 -7.12 2.46 13.01
N ASN A 66 -7.12 1.17 12.72
CA ASN A 66 -6.66 0.13 13.61
C ASN A 66 -5.26 -0.33 13.19
N HIS A 67 -4.40 -0.53 14.18
CA HIS A 67 -3.21 -1.35 14.08
C HIS A 67 -3.54 -2.70 14.73
N ILE A 68 -3.51 -3.75 13.94
CA ILE A 68 -3.77 -5.12 14.39
C ILE A 68 -2.44 -5.86 14.28
N GLU A 69 -1.82 -6.14 15.41
CA GLU A 69 -0.58 -6.91 15.44
C GLU A 69 -0.87 -8.31 15.96
N PHE A 70 -0.39 -9.34 15.27
CA PHE A 70 -0.57 -10.71 15.70
C PHE A 70 0.74 -11.51 15.65
N ASN A 71 0.89 -12.41 16.60
CA ASN A 71 2.03 -13.30 16.70
C ASN A 71 2.09 -14.26 15.52
N SER A 72 3.27 -14.43 14.93
CA SER A 72 3.45 -15.42 13.87
C SER A 72 3.34 -16.86 14.38
N THR A 73 3.60 -17.11 15.67
CA THR A 73 3.51 -18.43 16.29
C THR A 73 2.09 -18.66 16.83
N ALA A 74 1.51 -19.80 16.53
CA ALA A 74 0.22 -20.21 17.06
C ALA A 74 0.22 -20.34 18.59
N LEU A 75 -0.95 -20.20 19.23
CA LEU A 75 -1.10 -20.27 20.69
C LEU A 75 -0.61 -21.59 21.29
N ASP A 76 -0.81 -22.69 20.57
CA ASP A 76 -0.33 -24.02 20.96
C ASP A 76 1.15 -24.27 20.62
N CYS A 77 1.82 -23.30 20.01
CA CYS A 77 3.20 -23.38 19.55
C CYS A 77 3.48 -24.45 18.49
N SER A 78 2.46 -25.03 17.86
CA SER A 78 2.61 -26.12 16.89
C SER A 78 3.11 -25.63 15.52
N HIS A 79 2.73 -24.44 15.10
CA HIS A 79 3.05 -23.91 13.78
C HIS A 79 3.20 -22.38 13.79
N LYS A 80 3.65 -21.85 12.68
CA LYS A 80 3.65 -20.42 12.38
C LYS A 80 2.62 -20.08 11.35
N PHE A 81 2.11 -18.86 11.41
CA PHE A 81 1.20 -18.32 10.40
C PHE A 81 1.77 -18.48 9.00
N ASN A 82 0.99 -19.06 8.11
CA ASN A 82 1.38 -19.32 6.73
C ASN A 82 1.08 -18.10 5.85
N ASN A 83 2.00 -17.14 5.82
CA ASN A 83 1.88 -15.98 4.95
C ASN A 83 2.32 -16.32 3.53
N VAL A 84 1.40 -16.84 2.72
CA VAL A 84 1.65 -17.13 1.31
C VAL A 84 1.52 -15.89 0.44
N LYS A 85 2.11 -15.96 -0.77
CA LYS A 85 1.91 -14.93 -1.79
C LYS A 85 0.41 -14.69 -2.01
N ASN A 86 -0.03 -13.44 -1.92
CA ASN A 86 -1.44 -13.01 -2.02
C ASN A 86 -2.31 -13.25 -0.77
N SER A 87 -1.73 -13.45 0.41
CA SER A 87 -2.49 -13.51 1.69
C SER A 87 -3.35 -12.26 1.95
N PHE A 88 -3.05 -11.15 1.29
CA PHE A 88 -3.86 -9.93 1.36
C PHE A 88 -5.26 -10.09 0.71
N LEU A 89 -5.45 -11.01 -0.25
CA LEU A 89 -6.75 -11.23 -0.89
C LEU A 89 -7.81 -11.80 0.07
N PRO A 90 -7.54 -12.89 0.81
CA PRO A 90 -8.47 -13.36 1.84
C PRO A 90 -8.67 -12.34 2.97
N LEU A 91 -7.61 -11.64 3.40
CA LEU A 91 -7.70 -10.56 4.38
C LEU A 91 -8.67 -9.46 3.91
N ARG A 92 -8.53 -9.00 2.67
CA ARG A 92 -9.39 -8.00 2.09
C ARG A 92 -10.85 -8.47 2.00
N LYS A 93 -11.10 -9.68 1.51
CA LYS A 93 -12.44 -10.25 1.42
C LYS A 93 -13.12 -10.33 2.79
N ALA A 94 -12.38 -10.75 3.82
CA ALA A 94 -12.87 -10.77 5.20
C ALA A 94 -13.19 -9.36 5.69
N ASN A 95 -12.30 -8.40 5.47
CA ASN A 95 -12.50 -6.99 5.82
C ASN A 95 -13.75 -6.41 5.15
N ASP A 96 -13.88 -6.58 3.82
CA ASP A 96 -14.99 -6.02 3.05
C ASP A 96 -16.33 -6.60 3.53
N ARG A 97 -16.41 -7.91 3.79
CA ARG A 97 -17.60 -8.56 4.34
C ARG A 97 -17.94 -8.03 5.74
N ILE A 98 -16.95 -7.91 6.63
CA ILE A 98 -17.16 -7.38 7.98
C ILE A 98 -17.62 -5.92 7.91
N CYS A 99 -17.03 -5.09 7.07
CA CYS A 99 -17.44 -3.70 6.87
C CYS A 99 -18.90 -3.61 6.38
N GLN A 100 -19.30 -4.44 5.42
CA GLN A 100 -20.68 -4.49 4.92
C GLN A 100 -21.67 -4.92 6.00
N GLU A 101 -21.33 -5.88 6.85
CA GLU A 101 -22.17 -6.30 7.99
C GLU A 101 -22.43 -5.15 8.98
N PHE A 102 -21.51 -4.18 9.06
CA PHE A 102 -21.64 -2.97 9.89
C PHE A 102 -22.21 -1.77 9.11
N GLY A 103 -22.66 -1.97 7.86
CA GLY A 103 -23.23 -0.92 7.04
C GLY A 103 -22.23 0.11 6.53
N LEU A 104 -20.94 -0.24 6.51
CA LEU A 104 -19.89 0.63 5.99
C LEU A 104 -19.69 0.42 4.49
N ASN A 105 -19.30 1.49 3.79
CA ASN A 105 -18.93 1.43 2.39
C ASN A 105 -17.63 0.65 2.19
N ILE A 106 -17.56 -0.10 1.10
CA ILE A 106 -16.36 -0.79 0.66
C ILE A 106 -15.84 -0.18 -0.64
N ILE A 107 -14.56 -0.38 -0.92
CA ILE A 107 -13.96 0.02 -2.19
C ILE A 107 -14.21 -1.10 -3.21
N GLU A 108 -15.22 -0.94 -4.06
CA GLU A 108 -15.60 -1.94 -5.07
C GLU A 108 -14.51 -2.12 -6.13
N GLU A 109 -13.96 -1.03 -6.62
CA GLU A 109 -12.88 -1.02 -7.62
C GLU A 109 -11.58 -0.43 -7.04
N PRO A 110 -10.73 -1.24 -6.43
CA PRO A 110 -9.45 -0.74 -5.95
C PRO A 110 -8.53 -0.41 -7.12
N GLN A 111 -7.86 0.71 -7.04
CA GLN A 111 -6.79 1.02 -7.99
C GLN A 111 -5.70 -0.07 -7.90
N GLU A 112 -5.28 -0.60 -9.04
CA GLU A 112 -4.26 -1.68 -9.13
C GLU A 112 -2.94 -1.32 -8.43
N LYS A 113 -2.60 -0.04 -8.35
CA LYS A 113 -1.42 0.47 -7.64
C LYS A 113 -1.77 1.74 -6.86
N GLY A 114 -1.67 1.68 -5.55
CA GLY A 114 -1.72 2.86 -4.70
C GLY A 114 -0.60 3.84 -5.05
N LYS A 115 -0.89 5.13 -5.09
CA LYS A 115 0.15 6.17 -5.21
C LYS A 115 0.86 6.34 -3.88
N HIS A 116 2.18 6.45 -3.90
CA HIS A 116 2.93 6.81 -2.70
C HIS A 116 2.43 8.17 -2.16
N TYR A 117 2.30 8.29 -0.83
CA TYR A 117 1.74 9.50 -0.19
C TYR A 117 2.38 10.81 -0.66
N VAL A 118 3.71 10.82 -0.81
CA VAL A 118 4.46 12.00 -1.29
C VAL A 118 4.05 12.38 -2.71
N GLU A 119 3.80 11.42 -3.58
CA GLU A 119 3.35 11.66 -4.96
C GLU A 119 1.90 12.15 -4.99
N TRP A 120 1.02 11.57 -4.17
CA TRP A 120 -0.36 12.02 -4.03
C TRP A 120 -0.45 13.45 -3.48
N ALA A 121 0.36 13.79 -2.46
CA ALA A 121 0.41 15.14 -1.89
C ALA A 121 0.96 16.16 -2.90
N ALA A 122 2.00 15.79 -3.67
CA ALA A 122 2.56 16.63 -4.72
C ALA A 122 1.55 16.85 -5.88
N GLU A 123 0.74 15.85 -6.19
CA GLU A 123 -0.31 15.95 -7.21
C GLU A 123 -1.42 16.91 -6.76
N LYS A 124 -1.88 16.82 -5.50
CA LYS A 124 -2.87 17.75 -4.92
C LYS A 124 -2.40 19.20 -4.88
N THR A 125 -1.10 19.42 -4.68
CA THR A 125 -0.50 20.75 -4.64
C THR A 125 -0.05 21.25 -6.02
N GLY A 126 -0.29 20.48 -7.10
CA GLY A 126 0.14 20.82 -8.46
C GLY A 126 1.67 20.73 -8.69
N LYS A 127 2.41 20.22 -7.71
CA LYS A 127 3.87 20.11 -7.74
C LYS A 127 4.39 18.74 -8.21
N SER A 128 3.50 17.84 -8.63
CA SER A 128 3.90 16.53 -9.14
C SER A 128 4.56 16.66 -10.51
N TRP A 129 5.88 16.43 -10.55
CA TRP A 129 6.64 16.42 -11.81
C TRP A 129 6.16 15.33 -12.79
N LYS A 130 5.68 14.20 -12.27
CA LYS A 130 5.12 13.12 -13.10
C LYS A 130 3.81 13.55 -13.77
N ASN A 131 3.00 14.32 -13.07
CA ASN A 131 1.76 14.87 -13.62
C ASN A 131 2.06 15.93 -14.67
N LEU A 132 3.07 16.78 -14.42
CA LEU A 132 3.53 17.77 -15.39
C LEU A 132 4.07 17.08 -16.66
N LEU A 133 4.91 16.04 -16.50
CA LEU A 133 5.43 15.27 -17.61
C LEU A 133 4.30 14.63 -18.44
N ARG A 134 3.30 14.00 -17.79
CA ARG A 134 2.13 13.43 -18.48
C ARG A 134 1.38 14.49 -19.29
N LYS A 135 1.05 15.64 -18.68
CA LYS A 135 0.39 16.75 -19.36
C LYS A 135 1.17 17.24 -20.59
N ASN A 136 2.48 17.33 -20.49
CA ASN A 136 3.32 17.74 -21.62
C ASN A 136 3.33 16.66 -22.70
N ILE A 137 3.43 15.40 -22.35
CA ILE A 137 3.33 14.28 -23.32
C ILE A 137 1.96 14.32 -24.01
N ASP A 138 0.86 14.40 -23.27
CA ASP A 138 -0.51 14.41 -23.84
C ASP A 138 -0.76 15.62 -24.73
N ARG A 139 -0.11 16.76 -24.47
CA ARG A 139 -0.19 17.98 -25.29
C ARG A 139 0.63 17.86 -26.58
N ILE A 140 1.79 17.23 -26.52
CA ILE A 140 2.73 17.15 -27.65
C ILE A 140 2.36 16.02 -28.62
N LEU A 141 1.91 14.86 -28.08
CA LEU A 141 1.64 13.66 -28.88
C LEU A 141 0.73 13.91 -30.10
N PRO A 142 -0.38 14.69 -30.02
CA PRO A 142 -1.23 14.95 -31.17
C PRO A 142 -0.62 15.92 -32.19
N THR A 143 0.47 16.63 -31.85
CA THR A 143 1.08 17.64 -32.74
C THR A 143 2.25 17.09 -33.58
N VAL A 144 2.75 15.89 -33.28
CA VAL A 144 3.91 15.27 -33.91
C VAL A 144 3.49 14.02 -34.68
N LYS A 145 4.21 13.71 -35.78
CA LYS A 145 3.92 12.56 -36.64
C LYS A 145 4.91 11.42 -36.46
N THR A 146 6.11 11.73 -36.00
CA THR A 146 7.18 10.76 -35.83
C THR A 146 7.70 10.74 -34.40
N PHE A 147 8.33 9.63 -34.02
CA PHE A 147 8.92 9.49 -32.69
C PHE A 147 10.10 10.47 -32.49
N ASP A 148 10.89 10.74 -33.55
CA ASP A 148 12.00 11.69 -33.45
C ASP A 148 11.51 13.13 -33.27
N GLU A 149 10.44 13.53 -33.96
CA GLU A 149 9.77 14.82 -33.72
C GLU A 149 9.25 14.93 -32.26
N PHE A 150 8.71 13.86 -31.72
CA PHE A 150 8.27 13.83 -30.33
C PHE A 150 9.44 14.04 -29.35
N LEU A 151 10.57 13.35 -29.57
CA LEU A 151 11.75 13.50 -28.71
C LEU A 151 12.32 14.92 -28.77
N GLU A 152 12.32 15.52 -29.96
CA GLU A 152 12.80 16.91 -30.16
C GLU A 152 11.86 17.92 -29.46
N ALA A 153 10.54 17.76 -29.59
CA ALA A 153 9.56 18.59 -28.91
C ALA A 153 9.69 18.47 -27.37
N MET A 154 9.95 17.29 -26.86
CA MET A 154 10.19 17.09 -25.41
C MET A 154 11.48 17.76 -24.94
N ARG A 155 12.54 17.79 -25.77
CA ARG A 155 13.77 18.55 -25.47
C ARG A 155 13.52 20.05 -25.43
N GLN A 156 12.70 20.58 -26.35
CA GLN A 156 12.32 21.99 -26.37
C GLN A 156 11.52 22.41 -25.13
N GLU A 157 10.76 21.47 -24.53
CA GLU A 157 10.07 21.67 -23.23
C GLU A 157 11.01 21.58 -22.03
N GLY A 158 12.33 21.41 -22.23
CA GLY A 158 13.31 21.39 -21.16
C GLY A 158 13.56 20.02 -20.53
N TYR A 159 13.18 18.94 -21.22
CA TYR A 159 13.52 17.59 -20.77
C TYR A 159 14.81 17.09 -21.43
N GLU A 160 15.73 16.60 -20.62
CA GLU A 160 16.83 15.79 -21.13
C GLU A 160 16.32 14.37 -21.44
N VAL A 161 16.49 13.93 -22.67
CA VAL A 161 15.99 12.64 -23.13
C VAL A 161 17.15 11.65 -23.23
N VAL A 162 17.14 10.63 -22.38
CA VAL A 162 18.12 9.54 -22.41
C VAL A 162 17.42 8.28 -22.95
N GLN A 163 17.86 7.86 -24.14
CA GLN A 163 17.35 6.66 -24.78
C GLN A 163 18.36 5.51 -24.69
N SER A 164 17.89 4.36 -24.22
CA SER A 164 18.62 3.10 -24.28
C SER A 164 17.78 2.05 -25.02
N LYS A 165 18.37 0.91 -25.41
CA LYS A 165 17.69 -0.15 -26.20
C LYS A 165 16.34 -0.63 -25.62
N LYS A 166 16.07 -0.41 -24.33
CA LYS A 166 14.85 -0.89 -23.67
C LYS A 166 14.13 0.16 -22.83
N ILE A 167 14.71 1.32 -22.60
CA ILE A 167 14.18 2.31 -21.65
C ILE A 167 14.34 3.71 -22.21
N LEU A 168 13.27 4.48 -22.20
CA LEU A 168 13.25 5.91 -22.44
C LEU A 168 13.12 6.64 -21.10
N LYS A 169 14.06 7.54 -20.80
CA LYS A 169 14.03 8.34 -19.56
C LYS A 169 13.94 9.82 -19.91
N PHE A 170 13.05 10.52 -19.22
CA PHE A 170 12.96 11.98 -19.25
C PHE A 170 13.52 12.52 -17.93
N LEU A 171 14.56 13.34 -17.99
CA LEU A 171 15.13 14.05 -16.86
C LEU A 171 14.74 15.52 -16.97
N SER A 172 14.10 16.07 -15.95
CA SER A 172 13.77 17.49 -15.92
C SER A 172 14.96 18.27 -15.35
N GLN A 173 15.31 19.39 -15.99
CA GLN A 173 16.36 20.30 -15.47
C GLN A 173 16.04 20.84 -14.07
N TYR A 174 14.77 20.83 -13.66
CA TYR A 174 14.34 21.22 -12.32
C TYR A 174 14.57 20.14 -11.24
N LEU A 175 14.98 18.92 -11.64
CA LEU A 175 15.21 17.79 -10.73
C LEU A 175 16.67 17.56 -10.36
N SER A 176 17.61 18.38 -10.87
CA SER A 176 19.02 18.27 -10.50
C SER A 176 19.32 18.67 -9.05
N LEU A 177 18.31 19.06 -8.27
CA LEU A 177 18.43 19.48 -6.85
C LEU A 177 17.81 18.51 -5.85
N ILE A 178 17.30 17.35 -6.27
CA ILE A 178 16.78 16.33 -5.34
C ILE A 178 17.34 14.96 -5.75
N HIS A 179 18.61 14.75 -5.43
CA HIS A 179 19.14 13.43 -5.17
C HIS A 179 18.97 13.16 -3.68
N ILE A 180 17.99 12.35 -3.35
CA ILE A 180 17.96 11.54 -2.13
C ILE A 180 17.68 10.11 -2.54
#